data_0874201dd87e24e485644ff8f627be53
#
_entry.id   0874201dd87e24e485644ff8f627be53
#
_cell.length_a   1.000
_cell.length_b   1.000
_cell.length_c   1.000
_cell.angle_alpha   90.00
_cell.angle_beta   90.00
_cell.angle_gamma   90.00
#
_symmetry.space_group_name_H-M   'P 1'
#
loop_
_entity.id
_entity.type
_entity.pdbx_description
1 polymer ?
#
loop_
_entity_poly.entity_id
_entity_poly.type
_entity_poly.pdbx_seq_one_letter_code
_entity_poly.pdbx_strand_id
1 'polypeptide(L)'
;MDISFKNSVYRTLLVFSISSVGIVRAETATIAIASNFGEVARHLVDEFESISDHDLTLVMGASGRFYAQISNGAPFDAFLSADSDKPAELIESGLALSDSVFTYAIGRLALWSKDETLVQDNASALSMNGSHKIAYANPRLAPYGKAALEVIKALSLFNVLEGKLVQGENIAQTYQFVFTRNADLGFVALSQILQGGALVPGSAWVIPKSLHSPIRQSAVLLARARDNLAANEFMRFLKMPASRSIIRSYGYETGDS
;
A
#
# COMPACT_ATOMS: atom_id res chain seq x y z
N MET A 1 65.23 38.36 57.64
CA MET A 1 63.85 37.95 57.94
C MET A 1 63.11 37.84 56.58
N ASP A 2 63.28 36.65 55.94
CA ASP A 2 62.81 36.40 54.59
C ASP A 2 61.42 35.83 54.65
N ILE A 3 60.49 36.46 53.97
CA ILE A 3 59.14 35.92 53.75
C ILE A 3 58.98 35.58 52.28
N SER A 4 59.10 34.28 51.99
CA SER A 4 58.90 33.73 50.60
C SER A 4 57.39 33.53 50.34
N PHE A 5 56.83 34.27 49.37
CA PHE A 5 55.50 34.07 48.87
C PHE A 5 55.51 32.96 47.77
N LYS A 6 54.90 31.79 48.05
CA LYS A 6 54.65 30.75 47.04
C LYS A 6 53.32 31.05 46.34
N ASN A 7 53.42 31.48 45.08
CA ASN A 7 52.26 31.59 44.19
C ASN A 7 51.86 30.19 43.67
N SER A 8 50.73 29.68 44.11
CA SER A 8 50.09 28.45 43.60
C SER A 8 49.15 28.85 42.43
N VAL A 9 49.49 28.48 41.19
CA VAL A 9 48.69 28.69 40.04
C VAL A 9 47.81 27.45 39.85
N TYR A 10 46.53 27.56 40.17
CA TYR A 10 45.55 26.55 39.86
C TYR A 10 45.17 26.64 38.36
N ARG A 11 45.64 25.69 37.56
CA ARG A 11 45.20 25.50 36.17
C ARG A 11 43.84 24.80 36.16
N THR A 12 42.74 25.53 35.97
CA THR A 12 41.40 24.97 35.72
C THR A 12 41.36 24.41 34.34
N LEU A 13 41.35 23.08 34.21
CA LEU A 13 41.06 22.40 32.91
C LEU A 13 39.57 22.52 32.65
N LEU A 14 39.18 23.33 31.69
CA LEU A 14 37.84 23.33 31.11
C LEU A 14 37.73 22.11 30.15
N VAL A 15 37.03 21.07 30.57
CA VAL A 15 36.66 19.94 29.71
C VAL A 15 35.46 20.38 28.85
N PHE A 16 35.70 20.72 27.60
CA PHE A 16 34.64 20.92 26.60
C PHE A 16 34.06 19.54 26.23
N SER A 17 32.91 19.19 26.79
CA SER A 17 32.10 18.07 26.28
C SER A 17 31.52 18.46 24.90
N ILE A 18 32.13 17.98 23.83
CA ILE A 18 31.56 18.05 22.49
C ILE A 18 30.42 17.02 22.43
N SER A 19 29.21 17.49 22.70
CA SER A 19 28.00 16.70 22.36
C SER A 19 27.96 16.57 20.85
N SER A 20 28.28 15.39 20.33
CA SER A 20 28.04 15.05 18.93
C SER A 20 26.52 15.04 18.69
N VAL A 21 26.00 16.18 18.22
CA VAL A 21 24.69 16.23 17.60
C VAL A 21 24.82 15.36 16.34
N GLY A 22 24.22 14.15 16.38
CA GLY A 22 24.13 13.31 15.20
C GLY A 22 23.43 14.12 14.11
N ILE A 23 24.14 14.40 13.03
CA ILE A 23 23.55 15.02 11.83
C ILE A 23 22.57 13.98 11.29
N VAL A 24 21.28 14.17 11.52
CA VAL A 24 20.23 13.40 10.80
C VAL A 24 20.37 13.79 9.34
N ARG A 25 20.86 12.86 8.54
CA ARG A 25 21.04 13.08 7.11
C ARG A 25 19.72 12.83 6.43
N ALA A 26 19.20 13.82 5.73
CA ALA A 26 18.09 13.63 4.81
C ALA A 26 18.47 12.57 3.76
N GLU A 27 17.61 11.58 3.59
CA GLU A 27 17.79 10.51 2.58
C GLU A 27 16.52 10.38 1.75
N THR A 28 16.65 9.78 0.58
CA THR A 28 15.53 9.49 -0.31
C THR A 28 15.29 8.00 -0.38
N ALA A 29 14.03 7.59 -0.55
CA ALA A 29 13.68 6.20 -0.81
C ALA A 29 12.62 6.07 -1.90
N THR A 30 12.74 5.03 -2.73
CA THR A 30 11.77 4.69 -3.77
C THR A 30 10.94 3.49 -3.34
N ILE A 31 9.63 3.70 -3.17
CA ILE A 31 8.70 2.72 -2.64
C ILE A 31 7.82 2.17 -3.77
N ALA A 32 7.89 0.86 -4.02
CA ALA A 32 6.98 0.16 -4.93
C ALA A 32 5.67 -0.13 -4.20
N ILE A 33 4.53 0.34 -4.74
CA ILE A 33 3.23 0.27 -4.06
C ILE A 33 2.17 -0.34 -4.94
N ALA A 34 1.45 -1.33 -4.42
CA ALA A 34 0.25 -1.85 -5.07
C ALA A 34 -0.78 -0.73 -5.27
N SER A 35 -1.28 -0.58 -6.49
CA SER A 35 -2.04 0.60 -6.93
C SER A 35 -3.38 0.84 -6.19
N ASN A 36 -3.93 -0.19 -5.51
CA ASN A 36 -5.09 -0.02 -4.63
C ASN A 36 -4.81 0.87 -3.42
N PHE A 37 -3.54 0.94 -3.00
CA PHE A 37 -3.10 1.70 -1.82
C PHE A 37 -2.58 3.10 -2.17
N GLY A 38 -2.64 3.50 -3.44
CA GLY A 38 -1.99 4.72 -3.94
C GLY A 38 -2.43 6.01 -3.26
N GLU A 39 -3.74 6.25 -3.07
CA GLU A 39 -4.24 7.46 -2.39
C GLU A 39 -3.84 7.49 -0.91
N VAL A 40 -3.98 6.34 -0.23
CA VAL A 40 -3.57 6.19 1.17
C VAL A 40 -2.08 6.44 1.33
N ALA A 41 -1.27 5.90 0.41
CA ALA A 41 0.17 6.05 0.44
C ALA A 41 0.59 7.52 0.27
N ARG A 42 -0.05 8.29 -0.62
CA ARG A 42 0.22 9.73 -0.75
C ARG A 42 -0.04 10.45 0.57
N HIS A 43 -1.23 10.24 1.18
CA HIS A 43 -1.55 10.84 2.46
C HIS A 43 -0.55 10.44 3.56
N LEU A 44 -0.14 9.18 3.61
CA LEU A 44 0.86 8.71 4.57
C LEU A 44 2.26 9.31 4.32
N VAL A 45 2.63 9.54 3.07
CA VAL A 45 3.89 10.19 2.71
C VAL A 45 3.87 11.66 3.09
N ASP A 46 2.79 12.38 2.77
CA ASP A 46 2.64 13.79 3.17
C ASP A 46 2.77 13.94 4.70
N GLU A 47 2.15 13.07 5.49
CA GLU A 47 2.28 13.05 6.95
C GLU A 47 3.70 12.70 7.42
N PHE A 48 4.34 11.70 6.79
CA PHE A 48 5.69 11.29 7.12
C PHE A 48 6.71 12.40 6.83
N GLU A 49 6.65 13.02 5.66
CA GLU A 49 7.53 14.11 5.25
C GLU A 49 7.32 15.38 6.08
N SER A 50 6.11 15.58 6.65
CA SER A 50 5.84 16.69 7.56
C SER A 50 6.61 16.60 8.90
N ILE A 51 7.03 15.39 9.28
CA ILE A 51 7.69 15.10 10.58
C ILE A 51 9.12 14.54 10.43
N SER A 52 9.62 14.45 9.20
CA SER A 52 10.97 13.97 8.90
C SER A 52 11.62 14.85 7.84
N ASP A 53 12.96 14.77 7.72
CA ASP A 53 13.71 15.44 6.65
C ASP A 53 13.90 14.53 5.41
N HIS A 54 13.21 13.39 5.35
CA HIS A 54 13.32 12.39 4.28
C HIS A 54 12.33 12.65 3.16
N ASP A 55 12.72 12.30 1.92
CA ASP A 55 11.85 12.35 0.73
C ASP A 55 11.52 10.95 0.22
N LEU A 56 10.26 10.70 -0.12
CA LEU A 56 9.80 9.41 -0.63
C LEU A 56 9.23 9.52 -2.04
N THR A 57 9.76 8.71 -2.94
CA THR A 57 9.21 8.55 -4.29
C THR A 57 8.30 7.32 -4.34
N LEU A 58 7.01 7.53 -4.65
CA LEU A 58 6.04 6.46 -4.79
C LEU A 58 5.93 6.00 -6.25
N VAL A 59 6.09 4.70 -6.49
CA VAL A 59 5.82 4.07 -7.80
C VAL A 59 4.66 3.10 -7.66
N MET A 60 3.59 3.32 -8.42
CA MET A 60 2.34 2.58 -8.30
C MET A 60 2.16 1.59 -9.45
N GLY A 61 1.71 0.36 -9.13
CA GLY A 61 1.49 -0.68 -10.13
C GLY A 61 0.85 -1.94 -9.57
N ALA A 62 0.85 -3.01 -10.36
CA ALA A 62 0.40 -4.32 -9.90
C ALA A 62 1.50 -5.01 -9.06
N SER A 63 1.10 -5.70 -7.97
CA SER A 63 2.04 -6.42 -7.09
C SER A 63 2.92 -7.41 -7.85
N GLY A 64 2.36 -8.20 -8.76
CA GLY A 64 3.11 -9.17 -9.56
C GLY A 64 4.09 -8.52 -10.54
N ARG A 65 3.79 -7.31 -11.03
CA ARG A 65 4.73 -6.55 -11.87
C ARG A 65 5.93 -6.07 -11.07
N PHE A 66 5.70 -5.54 -9.87
CA PHE A 66 6.79 -5.12 -8.98
C PHE A 66 7.64 -6.29 -8.52
N TYR A 67 7.02 -7.43 -8.18
CA TYR A 67 7.75 -8.64 -7.88
C TYR A 67 8.72 -9.02 -9.03
N ALA A 68 8.23 -9.05 -10.27
CA ALA A 68 9.08 -9.34 -11.42
C ALA A 68 10.19 -8.30 -11.63
N GLN A 69 9.90 -7.00 -11.44
CA GLN A 69 10.89 -5.93 -11.56
C GLN A 69 11.97 -6.04 -10.47
N ILE A 70 11.58 -6.28 -9.21
CA ILE A 70 12.51 -6.43 -8.09
C ILE A 70 13.39 -7.67 -8.30
N SER A 71 12.80 -8.78 -8.74
CA SER A 71 13.54 -10.01 -9.06
C SER A 71 14.55 -9.83 -10.21
N ASN A 72 14.34 -8.82 -11.07
CA ASN A 72 15.24 -8.42 -12.14
C ASN A 72 16.15 -7.23 -11.76
N GLY A 73 16.23 -6.89 -10.48
CA GLY A 73 17.17 -5.87 -9.97
C GLY A 73 16.69 -4.43 -10.05
N ALA A 74 15.39 -4.18 -10.19
CA ALA A 74 14.86 -2.81 -10.14
C ALA A 74 15.16 -2.15 -8.79
N PRO A 75 15.58 -0.86 -8.77
CA PRO A 75 16.18 -0.22 -7.60
C PRO A 75 15.13 0.36 -6.63
N PHE A 76 14.17 -0.45 -6.21
CA PHE A 76 13.24 -0.08 -5.14
C PHE A 76 13.86 -0.31 -3.76
N ASP A 77 13.41 0.44 -2.77
CA ASP A 77 13.91 0.38 -1.39
C ASP A 77 12.92 -0.37 -0.47
N ALA A 78 11.63 -0.21 -0.68
CA ALA A 78 10.60 -1.01 -0.01
C ALA A 78 9.49 -1.42 -0.99
N PHE A 79 8.76 -2.47 -0.62
CA PHE A 79 7.65 -2.98 -1.41
C PHE A 79 6.41 -3.18 -0.53
N LEU A 80 5.33 -2.47 -0.87
CA LEU A 80 4.00 -2.58 -0.27
C LEU A 80 3.10 -3.36 -1.24
N SER A 81 3.03 -4.66 -1.05
CA SER A 81 2.25 -5.59 -1.88
C SER A 81 0.80 -5.67 -1.44
N ALA A 82 -0.12 -5.91 -2.39
CA ALA A 82 -1.52 -6.23 -2.08
C ALA A 82 -1.74 -7.72 -1.71
N ASP A 83 -0.67 -8.50 -1.57
CA ASP A 83 -0.68 -9.88 -1.05
C ASP A 83 0.48 -10.11 -0.08
N SER A 84 0.54 -11.28 0.52
CA SER A 84 1.64 -11.73 1.39
C SER A 84 2.62 -12.65 0.66
N ASP A 85 2.20 -13.24 -0.45
CA ASP A 85 2.96 -14.29 -1.15
C ASP A 85 4.23 -13.69 -1.78
N LYS A 86 4.10 -12.58 -2.52
CA LYS A 86 5.24 -11.95 -3.19
C LYS A 86 6.31 -11.40 -2.25
N PRO A 87 5.97 -10.72 -1.13
CA PRO A 87 6.96 -10.42 -0.09
C PRO A 87 7.67 -11.66 0.46
N ALA A 88 6.94 -12.77 0.69
CA ALA A 88 7.54 -14.03 1.15
C ALA A 88 8.52 -14.62 0.13
N GLU A 89 8.15 -14.68 -1.15
CA GLU A 89 9.01 -15.14 -2.24
C GLU A 89 10.29 -14.27 -2.38
N LEU A 90 10.20 -12.94 -2.18
CA LEU A 90 11.37 -12.05 -2.18
C LEU A 90 12.28 -12.31 -0.98
N ILE A 91 11.73 -12.65 0.18
CA ILE A 91 12.51 -13.02 1.36
C ILE A 91 13.23 -14.34 1.11
N GLU A 92 12.55 -15.36 0.59
CA GLU A 92 13.12 -16.68 0.26
C GLU A 92 14.26 -16.56 -0.75
N SER A 93 14.16 -15.63 -1.70
CA SER A 93 15.22 -15.37 -2.69
C SER A 93 16.31 -14.41 -2.19
N GLY A 94 16.28 -13.95 -0.93
CA GLY A 94 17.28 -13.06 -0.35
C GLY A 94 17.19 -11.60 -0.84
N LEU A 95 16.14 -11.24 -1.57
CA LEU A 95 15.94 -9.89 -2.11
C LEU A 95 15.24 -8.94 -1.14
N ALA A 96 14.66 -9.47 -0.05
CA ALA A 96 14.01 -8.69 0.99
C ALA A 96 14.42 -9.17 2.40
N LEU A 97 14.27 -8.30 3.40
CA LEU A 97 14.66 -8.56 4.79
C LEU A 97 13.53 -9.23 5.55
N SER A 98 13.76 -10.43 6.06
CA SER A 98 12.74 -11.25 6.74
C SER A 98 12.22 -10.63 8.05
N ASP A 99 13.03 -9.84 8.74
CA ASP A 99 12.68 -9.14 9.98
C ASP A 99 11.87 -7.86 9.76
N SER A 100 11.76 -7.42 8.49
CA SER A 100 11.04 -6.20 8.13
C SER A 100 9.58 -6.44 7.71
N VAL A 101 9.19 -7.69 7.38
CA VAL A 101 7.87 -7.99 6.83
C VAL A 101 6.76 -7.85 7.87
N PHE A 102 5.65 -7.22 7.48
CA PHE A 102 4.43 -7.16 8.30
C PHE A 102 3.20 -6.90 7.44
N THR A 103 2.02 -7.31 7.93
CA THR A 103 0.73 -6.97 7.31
C THR A 103 0.35 -5.54 7.69
N TYR A 104 0.32 -4.64 6.71
CA TYR A 104 -0.04 -3.24 6.94
C TYR A 104 -1.53 -2.96 6.75
N ALA A 105 -2.23 -3.76 5.93
CA ALA A 105 -3.65 -3.60 5.64
C ALA A 105 -4.30 -4.92 5.23
N ILE A 106 -5.63 -5.02 5.42
CA ILE A 106 -6.47 -6.05 4.82
C ILE A 106 -7.48 -5.32 3.94
N GLY A 107 -7.42 -5.59 2.63
CA GLY A 107 -8.23 -4.92 1.63
C GLY A 107 -9.65 -5.44 1.57
N ARG A 108 -10.57 -4.60 1.09
CA ARG A 108 -11.97 -4.95 0.81
C ARG A 108 -12.24 -4.76 -0.68
N LEU A 109 -12.90 -5.74 -1.27
CA LEU A 109 -13.35 -5.70 -2.66
C LEU A 109 -14.77 -5.11 -2.71
N ALA A 110 -15.05 -4.31 -3.74
CA ALA A 110 -16.38 -3.80 -4.04
C ALA A 110 -16.68 -3.96 -5.54
N LEU A 111 -17.95 -4.16 -5.87
CA LEU A 111 -18.46 -3.93 -7.21
C LEU A 111 -18.97 -2.49 -7.26
N TRP A 112 -18.54 -1.71 -8.23
CA TRP A 112 -18.91 -0.30 -8.35
C TRP A 112 -19.28 0.08 -9.77
N SER A 113 -20.25 0.97 -9.89
CA SER A 113 -20.60 1.67 -11.11
C SER A 113 -20.70 3.16 -10.86
N LYS A 114 -20.41 3.95 -11.89
CA LYS A 114 -20.67 5.40 -11.90
C LYS A 114 -22.16 5.74 -12.09
N ASP A 115 -22.98 4.77 -12.50
CA ASP A 115 -24.43 4.87 -12.50
C ASP A 115 -24.97 4.62 -11.09
N GLU A 116 -25.74 5.54 -10.57
CA GLU A 116 -26.26 5.52 -9.18
C GLU A 116 -27.29 4.40 -8.94
N THR A 117 -27.79 3.78 -9.99
CA THR A 117 -28.88 2.78 -9.93
C THR A 117 -28.46 1.37 -10.34
N LEU A 118 -27.29 1.21 -10.98
CA LEU A 118 -26.91 -0.04 -11.61
C LEU A 118 -26.49 -1.11 -10.61
N VAL A 119 -25.77 -0.76 -9.55
CA VAL A 119 -25.29 -1.71 -8.55
C VAL A 119 -26.13 -1.53 -7.27
N GLN A 120 -26.88 -2.57 -6.91
CA GLN A 120 -27.59 -2.66 -5.64
C GLN A 120 -26.71 -3.41 -4.62
N ASP A 121 -27.15 -3.50 -3.37
CA ASP A 121 -26.41 -4.18 -2.30
C ASP A 121 -26.34 -5.72 -2.45
N ASN A 122 -26.16 -6.19 -3.67
CA ASN A 122 -26.09 -7.62 -3.98
C ASN A 122 -25.45 -7.88 -5.35
N ALA A 123 -25.33 -9.16 -5.72
CA ALA A 123 -24.74 -9.59 -6.98
C ALA A 123 -25.64 -9.42 -8.23
N SER A 124 -26.85 -8.88 -8.11
CA SER A 124 -27.84 -8.83 -9.20
C SER A 124 -27.30 -8.14 -10.46
N ALA A 125 -26.52 -7.07 -10.29
CA ALA A 125 -25.89 -6.33 -11.41
C ALA A 125 -24.98 -7.22 -12.28
N LEU A 126 -24.38 -8.28 -11.72
CA LEU A 126 -23.56 -9.24 -12.46
C LEU A 126 -24.40 -10.19 -13.34
N SER A 127 -25.68 -10.41 -12.98
CA SER A 127 -26.58 -11.35 -13.64
C SER A 127 -27.57 -10.66 -14.58
N MET A 128 -27.54 -9.34 -14.69
CA MET A 128 -28.46 -8.57 -15.52
C MET A 128 -28.35 -8.97 -17.00
N ASN A 129 -29.51 -9.17 -17.62
CA ASN A 129 -29.57 -9.33 -19.08
C ASN A 129 -29.17 -8.01 -19.75
N GLY A 130 -28.14 -8.05 -20.57
CA GLY A 130 -27.62 -6.87 -21.27
C GLY A 130 -26.16 -7.03 -21.65
N SER A 131 -25.66 -6.05 -22.39
CA SER A 131 -24.26 -6.01 -22.88
C SER A 131 -23.33 -5.24 -21.94
N HIS A 132 -23.64 -5.20 -20.64
CA HIS A 132 -22.79 -4.48 -19.68
C HIS A 132 -21.37 -5.04 -19.64
N LYS A 133 -20.40 -4.16 -19.81
CA LYS A 133 -18.98 -4.47 -19.65
C LYS A 133 -18.59 -4.38 -18.18
N ILE A 134 -17.91 -5.41 -17.70
CA ILE A 134 -17.51 -5.54 -16.29
C ILE A 134 -15.99 -5.53 -16.22
N ALA A 135 -15.43 -4.48 -15.62
CA ALA A 135 -14.00 -4.36 -15.45
C ALA A 135 -13.49 -5.18 -14.24
N TYR A 136 -12.34 -5.80 -14.41
CA TYR A 136 -11.62 -6.48 -13.32
C TYR A 136 -10.11 -6.39 -13.56
N ALA A 137 -9.30 -6.47 -12.52
CA ALA A 137 -7.84 -6.42 -12.65
C ALA A 137 -7.29 -7.78 -13.11
N ASN A 138 -6.13 -7.76 -13.77
CA ASN A 138 -5.47 -8.99 -14.22
C ASN A 138 -5.16 -9.90 -13.01
N PRO A 139 -5.76 -11.10 -12.90
CA PRO A 139 -5.64 -11.98 -11.74
C PRO A 139 -4.24 -12.60 -11.58
N ARG A 140 -3.43 -12.58 -12.65
CA ARG A 140 -2.04 -13.04 -12.59
C ARG A 140 -1.11 -12.04 -11.93
N LEU A 141 -1.47 -10.75 -11.95
CA LEU A 141 -0.62 -9.64 -11.51
C LEU A 141 -1.17 -8.92 -10.27
N ALA A 142 -2.50 -8.93 -10.09
CA ALA A 142 -3.19 -8.14 -9.08
C ALA A 142 -4.03 -9.03 -8.14
N PRO A 143 -3.77 -9.01 -6.83
CA PRO A 143 -4.55 -9.78 -5.84
C PRO A 143 -6.05 -9.45 -5.84
N TYR A 144 -6.42 -8.20 -6.09
CA TYR A 144 -7.83 -7.82 -6.28
C TYR A 144 -8.48 -8.49 -7.51
N GLY A 145 -7.71 -8.72 -8.57
CA GLY A 145 -8.17 -9.46 -9.75
C GLY A 145 -8.40 -10.94 -9.43
N LYS A 146 -7.53 -11.55 -8.62
CA LYS A 146 -7.71 -12.91 -8.10
C LYS A 146 -8.99 -13.00 -7.27
N ALA A 147 -9.19 -12.06 -6.34
CA ALA A 147 -10.40 -11.99 -5.51
C ALA A 147 -11.67 -11.81 -6.36
N ALA A 148 -11.64 -10.96 -7.40
CA ALA A 148 -12.77 -10.81 -8.32
C ALA A 148 -13.13 -12.11 -9.03
N LEU A 149 -12.15 -12.89 -9.51
CA LEU A 149 -12.41 -14.20 -10.11
C LEU A 149 -12.94 -15.23 -9.08
N GLU A 150 -12.47 -15.17 -7.84
CA GLU A 150 -13.03 -16.02 -6.75
C GLU A 150 -14.51 -15.72 -6.53
N VAL A 151 -14.90 -14.43 -6.50
CA VAL A 151 -16.32 -14.01 -6.40
C VAL A 151 -17.13 -14.53 -7.58
N ILE A 152 -16.66 -14.32 -8.81
CA ILE A 152 -17.36 -14.78 -10.04
C ILE A 152 -17.56 -16.31 -10.00
N LYS A 153 -16.56 -17.05 -9.55
CA LYS A 153 -16.64 -18.52 -9.40
C LYS A 153 -17.60 -18.93 -8.28
N ALA A 154 -17.50 -18.30 -7.10
CA ALA A 154 -18.37 -18.59 -5.95
C ALA A 154 -19.86 -18.37 -6.27
N LEU A 155 -20.16 -17.39 -7.14
CA LEU A 155 -21.50 -17.09 -7.62
C LEU A 155 -21.91 -17.91 -8.86
N SER A 156 -21.04 -18.80 -9.37
CA SER A 156 -21.26 -19.59 -10.59
C SER A 156 -21.53 -18.74 -11.86
N LEU A 157 -20.97 -17.53 -11.92
CA LEU A 157 -21.26 -16.56 -12.99
C LEU A 157 -20.23 -16.58 -14.13
N PHE A 158 -19.22 -17.43 -14.10
CA PHE A 158 -18.13 -17.39 -15.07
C PHE A 158 -18.64 -17.48 -16.52
N ASN A 159 -19.50 -18.44 -16.82
CA ASN A 159 -20.06 -18.61 -18.18
C ASN A 159 -21.03 -17.48 -18.57
N VAL A 160 -21.72 -16.87 -17.61
CA VAL A 160 -22.67 -15.76 -17.84
C VAL A 160 -21.93 -14.48 -18.20
N LEU A 161 -20.72 -14.33 -17.66
CA LEU A 161 -19.89 -13.14 -17.85
C LEU A 161 -18.87 -13.28 -18.97
N GLU A 162 -18.78 -14.46 -19.59
CA GLU A 162 -17.90 -14.67 -20.75
C GLU A 162 -18.22 -13.65 -21.86
N GLY A 163 -17.19 -13.00 -22.38
CA GLY A 163 -17.32 -11.92 -23.38
C GLY A 163 -17.74 -10.55 -22.84
N LYS A 164 -18.15 -10.44 -21.55
CA LYS A 164 -18.47 -9.16 -20.89
C LYS A 164 -17.30 -8.60 -20.06
N LEU A 165 -16.32 -9.44 -19.74
CA LEU A 165 -15.21 -9.08 -18.88
C LEU A 165 -14.17 -8.24 -19.60
N VAL A 166 -13.81 -7.09 -19.04
CA VAL A 166 -12.75 -6.19 -19.50
C VAL A 166 -11.63 -6.21 -18.50
N GLN A 167 -10.45 -6.68 -18.90
CA GLN A 167 -9.32 -6.83 -17.99
C GLN A 167 -8.44 -5.59 -17.99
N GLY A 168 -8.27 -4.97 -16.82
CA GLY A 168 -7.25 -3.97 -16.56
C GLY A 168 -5.92 -4.61 -16.12
N GLU A 169 -4.81 -3.98 -16.37
CA GLU A 169 -3.49 -4.47 -15.94
C GLU A 169 -3.36 -4.52 -14.41
N ASN A 170 -3.96 -3.55 -13.73
CA ASN A 170 -3.99 -3.43 -12.27
C ASN A 170 -5.34 -2.85 -11.82
N ILE A 171 -5.53 -2.74 -10.50
CA ILE A 171 -6.81 -2.28 -9.94
C ILE A 171 -7.06 -0.79 -10.18
N ALA A 172 -6.03 0.04 -10.35
CA ALA A 172 -6.22 1.45 -10.69
C ALA A 172 -6.75 1.62 -12.13
N GLN A 173 -6.23 0.86 -13.08
CA GLN A 173 -6.75 0.86 -14.45
C GLN A 173 -8.19 0.32 -14.50
N THR A 174 -8.48 -0.70 -13.69
CA THR A 174 -9.86 -1.24 -13.56
C THR A 174 -10.83 -0.15 -13.09
N TYR A 175 -10.47 0.60 -12.05
CA TYR A 175 -11.25 1.75 -11.59
C TYR A 175 -11.42 2.79 -12.70
N GLN A 176 -10.35 3.12 -13.43
CA GLN A 176 -10.41 4.09 -14.54
C GLN A 176 -11.35 3.66 -15.65
N PHE A 177 -11.42 2.37 -16.00
CA PHE A 177 -12.38 1.89 -16.99
C PHE A 177 -13.82 2.19 -16.60
N VAL A 178 -14.19 2.02 -15.34
CA VAL A 178 -15.53 2.35 -14.83
C VAL A 178 -15.71 3.87 -14.73
N PHE A 179 -14.73 4.58 -14.20
CA PHE A 179 -14.79 6.02 -14.01
C PHE A 179 -14.98 6.77 -15.34
N THR A 180 -14.32 6.33 -16.41
CA THR A 180 -14.41 6.88 -17.76
C THR A 180 -15.53 6.26 -18.60
N ARG A 181 -16.33 5.36 -18.02
CA ARG A 181 -17.43 4.63 -18.70
C ARG A 181 -16.98 3.76 -19.89
N ASN A 182 -15.72 3.32 -19.90
CA ASN A 182 -15.24 2.26 -20.80
C ASN A 182 -15.70 0.87 -20.33
N ALA A 183 -16.12 0.75 -19.09
CA ALA A 183 -16.90 -0.34 -18.52
C ALA A 183 -18.06 0.23 -17.73
N ASP A 184 -19.18 -0.48 -17.65
CA ASP A 184 -20.38 -0.01 -16.96
C ASP A 184 -20.26 -0.18 -15.45
N LEU A 185 -19.60 -1.24 -15.02
CA LEU A 185 -19.30 -1.55 -13.63
C LEU A 185 -17.97 -2.31 -13.53
N GLY A 186 -17.44 -2.46 -12.33
CA GLY A 186 -16.19 -3.18 -12.14
C GLY A 186 -15.89 -3.56 -10.70
N PHE A 187 -15.04 -4.57 -10.56
CA PHE A 187 -14.48 -4.97 -9.29
C PHE A 187 -13.32 -4.05 -8.93
N VAL A 188 -13.51 -3.22 -7.91
CA VAL A 188 -12.57 -2.19 -7.47
C VAL A 188 -12.18 -2.41 -6.00
N ALA A 189 -11.09 -1.79 -5.55
CA ALA A 189 -10.81 -1.72 -4.12
C ALA A 189 -11.77 -0.72 -3.45
N LEU A 190 -12.29 -1.06 -2.27
CA LEU A 190 -13.16 -0.15 -1.51
C LEU A 190 -12.49 1.20 -1.28
N SER A 191 -11.18 1.21 -1.07
CA SER A 191 -10.36 2.41 -0.89
C SER A 191 -10.36 3.37 -2.08
N GLN A 192 -10.67 2.91 -3.28
CA GLN A 192 -10.72 3.75 -4.48
C GLN A 192 -12.04 4.52 -4.59
N ILE A 193 -13.07 4.03 -3.90
CA ILE A 193 -14.42 4.60 -3.93
C ILE A 193 -14.87 5.17 -2.58
N LEU A 194 -13.98 5.18 -1.57
CA LEU A 194 -14.26 5.73 -0.25
C LEU A 194 -13.41 6.98 -0.04
N GLN A 195 -14.05 8.14 0.08
CA GLN A 195 -13.41 9.43 0.34
C GLN A 195 -14.06 10.08 1.56
N GLY A 196 -13.24 10.42 2.57
CA GLY A 196 -13.74 11.05 3.79
C GLY A 196 -14.82 10.24 4.53
N GLY A 197 -14.81 8.92 4.41
CA GLY A 197 -15.79 8.02 5.01
C GLY A 197 -17.10 7.86 4.21
N ALA A 198 -17.26 8.54 3.07
CA ALA A 198 -18.39 8.42 2.17
C ALA A 198 -17.99 7.79 0.83
N LEU A 199 -18.93 7.10 0.21
CA LEU A 199 -18.71 6.58 -1.15
C LEU A 199 -18.73 7.74 -2.16
N VAL A 200 -17.83 7.66 -3.16
CA VAL A 200 -17.87 8.55 -4.32
C VAL A 200 -19.20 8.38 -5.07
N PRO A 201 -19.62 9.39 -5.89
CA PRO A 201 -20.85 9.27 -6.68
C PRO A 201 -20.90 8.00 -7.51
N GLY A 202 -22.08 7.37 -7.51
CA GLY A 202 -22.35 6.09 -8.17
C GLY A 202 -23.03 5.11 -7.22
N SER A 203 -23.04 3.83 -7.61
CA SER A 203 -23.63 2.76 -6.82
C SER A 203 -22.60 1.65 -6.56
N ALA A 204 -22.64 1.04 -5.39
CA ALA A 204 -21.66 0.05 -5.00
C ALA A 204 -22.26 -1.09 -4.16
N TRP A 205 -21.68 -2.26 -4.30
CA TRP A 205 -21.88 -3.41 -3.43
C TRP A 205 -20.53 -3.80 -2.81
N VAL A 206 -20.39 -3.63 -1.51
CA VAL A 206 -19.21 -4.11 -0.78
C VAL A 206 -19.32 -5.63 -0.66
N ILE A 207 -18.38 -6.32 -1.30
CA ILE A 207 -18.46 -7.76 -1.46
C ILE A 207 -18.24 -8.47 -0.11
N PRO A 208 -19.11 -9.43 0.24
CA PRO A 208 -18.95 -10.23 1.46
C PRO A 208 -17.63 -10.99 1.48
N LYS A 209 -16.96 -10.97 2.64
CA LYS A 209 -15.67 -11.66 2.85
C LYS A 209 -15.72 -13.18 2.58
N SER A 210 -16.91 -13.79 2.66
CA SER A 210 -17.11 -15.21 2.39
C SER A 210 -16.99 -15.60 0.91
N LEU A 211 -17.02 -14.63 -0.01
CA LEU A 211 -16.97 -14.87 -1.45
C LEU A 211 -15.56 -14.88 -2.05
N HIS A 212 -14.56 -14.47 -1.28
CA HIS A 212 -13.16 -14.47 -1.72
C HIS A 212 -12.20 -14.63 -0.55
N SER A 213 -10.98 -15.06 -0.83
CA SER A 213 -9.89 -15.11 0.14
C SER A 213 -9.55 -13.72 0.68
N PRO A 214 -9.12 -13.58 1.96
CA PRO A 214 -8.71 -12.29 2.52
C PRO A 214 -7.58 -11.65 1.72
N ILE A 215 -7.72 -10.38 1.36
CA ILE A 215 -6.70 -9.61 0.64
C ILE A 215 -5.71 -9.03 1.66
N ARG A 216 -4.84 -9.88 2.23
CA ARG A 216 -3.82 -9.47 3.20
C ARG A 216 -2.67 -8.81 2.46
N GLN A 217 -2.35 -7.57 2.84
CA GLN A 217 -1.35 -6.75 2.18
C GLN A 217 -0.13 -6.62 3.09
N SER A 218 1.03 -7.03 2.58
CA SER A 218 2.28 -7.02 3.34
C SER A 218 3.29 -6.04 2.78
N ALA A 219 3.96 -5.34 3.69
CA ALA A 219 5.09 -4.47 3.40
C ALA A 219 6.40 -5.20 3.75
N VAL A 220 7.44 -4.95 2.95
CA VAL A 220 8.78 -5.49 3.18
C VAL A 220 9.85 -4.49 2.74
N LEU A 221 10.94 -4.39 3.51
CA LEU A 221 12.13 -3.65 3.13
C LEU A 221 13.00 -4.52 2.22
N LEU A 222 13.46 -3.97 1.10
CA LEU A 222 14.31 -4.71 0.18
C LEU A 222 15.76 -4.77 0.69
N ALA A 223 16.46 -5.85 0.40
CA ALA A 223 17.79 -6.12 0.96
C ALA A 223 18.81 -5.01 0.64
N ARG A 224 18.69 -4.36 -0.54
CA ARG A 224 19.54 -3.25 -0.94
C ARG A 224 19.37 -1.99 -0.07
N ALA A 225 18.21 -1.84 0.57
CA ALA A 225 17.86 -0.67 1.38
C ALA A 225 18.05 -0.92 2.88
N ARG A 226 18.80 -1.95 3.29
CA ARG A 226 19.07 -2.28 4.69
C ARG A 226 19.47 -1.07 5.52
N ASP A 227 20.35 -0.25 4.99
CA ASP A 227 20.93 0.91 5.66
C ASP A 227 20.32 2.24 5.21
N ASN A 228 19.27 2.23 4.35
CA ASN A 228 18.55 3.43 3.93
C ASN A 228 17.62 3.89 5.07
N LEU A 229 17.93 5.04 5.68
CA LEU A 229 17.19 5.57 6.84
C LEU A 229 15.76 5.95 6.46
N ALA A 230 15.55 6.61 5.30
CA ALA A 230 14.22 7.02 4.85
C ALA A 230 13.26 5.82 4.72
N ALA A 231 13.73 4.75 4.06
CA ALA A 231 12.94 3.52 3.91
C ALA A 231 12.66 2.86 5.26
N ASN A 232 13.67 2.73 6.13
CA ASN A 232 13.53 2.13 7.45
C ASN A 232 12.57 2.90 8.35
N GLU A 233 12.64 4.22 8.35
CA GLU A 233 11.77 5.08 9.16
C GLU A 233 10.35 5.09 8.63
N PHE A 234 10.15 5.11 7.32
CA PHE A 234 8.81 4.97 6.73
C PHE A 234 8.17 3.62 7.08
N MET A 235 8.92 2.51 7.03
CA MET A 235 8.42 1.19 7.44
C MET A 235 8.02 1.15 8.93
N ARG A 236 8.71 1.89 9.79
CA ARG A 236 8.32 2.07 11.21
C ARG A 236 7.09 2.96 11.35
N PHE A 237 7.04 4.06 10.60
CA PHE A 237 5.92 4.99 10.58
C PHE A 237 4.60 4.28 10.18
N LEU A 238 4.62 3.39 9.20
CA LEU A 238 3.44 2.61 8.81
C LEU A 238 2.84 1.77 9.96
N LYS A 239 3.63 1.39 10.94
CA LYS A 239 3.19 0.61 12.12
C LYS A 239 2.58 1.49 13.22
N MET A 240 2.73 2.81 13.17
CA MET A 240 2.24 3.73 14.20
C MET A 240 0.70 3.76 14.27
N PRO A 241 0.11 4.01 15.44
CA PRO A 241 -1.34 4.12 15.59
C PRO A 241 -1.98 5.18 14.67
N ALA A 242 -1.30 6.32 14.48
CA ALA A 242 -1.76 7.39 13.58
C ALA A 242 -1.88 6.90 12.14
N SER A 243 -0.82 6.26 11.61
CA SER A 243 -0.81 5.69 10.26
C SER A 243 -1.90 4.62 10.08
N ARG A 244 -2.08 3.74 11.08
CA ARG A 244 -3.17 2.75 11.06
C ARG A 244 -4.56 3.40 11.06
N SER A 245 -4.73 4.55 11.74
CA SER A 245 -5.98 5.32 11.71
C SER A 245 -6.25 5.86 10.31
N ILE A 246 -5.23 6.43 9.66
CA ILE A 246 -5.33 6.88 8.27
C ILE A 246 -5.72 5.70 7.37
N ILE A 247 -5.02 4.56 7.45
CA ILE A 247 -5.32 3.37 6.65
C ILE A 247 -6.78 2.93 6.82
N ARG A 248 -7.29 2.90 8.07
CA ARG A 248 -8.69 2.54 8.34
C ARG A 248 -9.70 3.52 7.76
N SER A 249 -9.39 4.82 7.74
CA SER A 249 -10.31 5.84 7.18
C SER A 249 -10.57 5.65 5.68
N TYR A 250 -9.70 4.93 4.96
CA TYR A 250 -9.88 4.53 3.57
C TYR A 250 -10.56 3.15 3.40
N GLY A 251 -11.16 2.60 4.46
CA GLY A 251 -11.92 1.33 4.39
C GLY A 251 -11.08 0.06 4.45
N TYR A 252 -9.81 0.14 4.80
CA TYR A 252 -8.99 -1.03 5.12
C TYR A 252 -9.23 -1.50 6.55
N GLU A 253 -9.03 -2.78 6.77
CA GLU A 253 -8.84 -3.33 8.10
C GLU A 253 -7.33 -3.41 8.40
N THR A 254 -6.95 -3.14 9.63
CA THR A 254 -5.57 -3.33 10.10
C THR A 254 -5.57 -4.48 11.08
N GLY A 255 -4.64 -5.43 10.92
CA GLY A 255 -4.47 -6.48 11.92
C GLY A 255 -4.07 -5.89 13.26
N ASP A 256 -4.60 -6.43 14.35
CA ASP A 256 -4.04 -6.24 15.67
C ASP A 256 -2.68 -6.97 15.69
N SER A 257 -1.61 -6.24 15.92
CA SER A 257 -0.26 -6.76 16.07
C SER A 257 0.02 -7.03 17.54
#